data_2a4336fe9899b99f0425a63b075db499
#
_entry.id   2a4336fe9899b99f0425a63b075db499
#
_cell.length_a   1.000
_cell.length_b   1.000
_cell.length_c   1.000
_cell.angle_alpha   90.00
_cell.angle_beta   90.00
_cell.angle_gamma   90.00
#
_symmetry.space_group_name_H-M   'P 1'
#
loop_
_entity.id
_entity.type
_entity.pdbx_description
1 polymer ?
#
loop_
_entity_poly.entity_id
_entity_poly.type
_entity_poly.pdbx_seq_one_letter_code
_entity_poly.pdbx_strand_id
1 'polypeptide(L)'
;PQAGTVDIEYNVVEKGSSQIELQGGYGGGGFIGTLGLSFNNFSARNIFKKDAYKPLPMGDGQKMSLRLQGSSYFQTYSLSFSEPWFGGKKPVSFSASLSHSKQFLYNYSTRDVTRNQSFNITSLSVGLAKRLTVPDDYFVLSQAVSFQYYDLNNYNTGLFTFGNGASRNLAYTVGLSRN
;
A
#
# COMPACT_ATOMS: atom_id res chain seq x y z
N PRO A 1 -26.42 -29.57 -34.57
CA PRO A 1 -26.46 -30.28 -33.29
C PRO A 1 -27.61 -31.22 -33.22
N GLN A 2 -27.31 -32.47 -33.26
CA GLN A 2 -28.26 -33.54 -33.08
C GLN A 2 -28.45 -33.73 -31.57
N ALA A 3 -29.61 -33.59 -31.06
CA ALA A 3 -29.97 -33.84 -29.66
C ALA A 3 -30.07 -32.64 -28.70
N GLY A 4 -30.30 -31.43 -29.19
CA GLY A 4 -30.57 -30.27 -28.30
C GLY A 4 -29.42 -29.88 -27.38
N THR A 5 -28.21 -30.25 -27.71
CA THR A 5 -27.02 -29.84 -26.97
C THR A 5 -26.42 -28.55 -27.56
N VAL A 6 -25.90 -27.68 -26.71
CA VAL A 6 -25.25 -26.43 -27.11
C VAL A 6 -23.81 -26.51 -26.68
N ASP A 7 -22.89 -26.30 -27.60
CA ASP A 7 -21.47 -26.18 -27.27
C ASP A 7 -21.18 -24.74 -26.87
N ILE A 8 -20.66 -24.56 -25.66
CA ILE A 8 -20.29 -23.24 -25.12
C ILE A 8 -18.78 -23.16 -25.11
N GLU A 9 -18.24 -22.22 -25.86
CA GLU A 9 -16.80 -21.95 -25.89
C GLU A 9 -16.51 -20.63 -25.18
N TYR A 10 -15.65 -20.70 -24.18
CA TYR A 10 -15.18 -19.51 -23.46
C TYR A 10 -13.80 -19.12 -23.96
N ASN A 11 -13.72 -18.03 -24.68
CA ASN A 11 -12.45 -17.46 -25.10
C ASN A 11 -11.97 -16.45 -24.04
N VAL A 12 -10.93 -16.80 -23.32
CA VAL A 12 -10.35 -15.95 -22.29
C VAL A 12 -9.04 -15.35 -22.80
N VAL A 13 -9.00 -14.04 -22.88
CA VAL A 13 -7.78 -13.30 -23.23
C VAL A 13 -7.17 -12.75 -21.96
N GLU A 14 -5.95 -13.14 -21.68
CA GLU A 14 -5.19 -12.60 -20.55
C GLU A 14 -4.84 -11.13 -20.81
N LYS A 15 -5.38 -10.24 -19.98
CA LYS A 15 -4.98 -8.83 -20.01
C LYS A 15 -3.82 -8.61 -19.06
N GLY A 16 -2.91 -7.72 -19.42
CA GLY A 16 -1.84 -7.30 -18.51
C GLY A 16 -2.43 -6.81 -17.19
N SER A 17 -1.97 -7.40 -16.08
CA SER A 17 -2.43 -7.07 -14.74
C SER A 17 -1.59 -5.97 -14.07
N SER A 18 -0.61 -5.44 -14.76
CA SER A 18 0.27 -4.38 -14.27
C SER A 18 -0.21 -3.03 -14.76
N GLN A 19 -0.18 -2.04 -13.89
CA GLN A 19 -0.53 -0.66 -14.20
C GLN A 19 0.59 0.26 -13.78
N ILE A 20 0.85 1.28 -14.60
CA ILE A 20 1.81 2.32 -14.32
C ILE A 20 1.07 3.65 -14.38
N GLU A 21 1.16 4.42 -13.30
CA GLU A 21 0.62 5.77 -13.21
C GLU A 21 1.79 6.74 -13.07
N LEU A 22 1.80 7.74 -13.94
CA LEU A 22 2.79 8.82 -13.88
C LEU A 22 2.04 10.15 -13.94
N GLN A 23 2.20 10.95 -12.90
CA GLN A 23 1.60 12.27 -12.80
C GLN A 23 2.67 13.30 -12.50
N GLY A 24 2.52 14.48 -13.07
CA GLY A 24 3.37 15.61 -12.79
C GLY A 24 2.54 16.88 -12.74
N GLY A 25 2.90 17.77 -11.84
CA GLY A 25 2.23 19.05 -11.67
C GLY A 25 3.17 20.11 -11.17
N TYR A 26 2.82 21.37 -11.41
CA TYR A 26 3.55 22.52 -10.89
C TYR A 26 2.60 23.36 -10.04
N GLY A 27 2.98 23.65 -8.81
CA GLY A 27 2.15 24.41 -7.89
C GLY A 27 2.99 24.99 -6.76
N GLY A 28 2.37 25.71 -5.88
CA GLY A 28 2.84 26.54 -4.76
C GLY A 28 4.24 26.36 -4.18
N GLY A 29 4.87 25.21 -4.30
CA GLY A 29 6.21 24.92 -3.80
C GLY A 29 7.16 24.40 -4.88
N GLY A 30 6.75 24.34 -6.16
CA GLY A 30 7.55 23.81 -7.27
C GLY A 30 6.90 22.63 -7.96
N PHE A 31 7.71 21.78 -8.56
CA PHE A 31 7.26 20.61 -9.29
C PHE A 31 6.93 19.45 -8.31
N ILE A 32 5.80 18.80 -8.53
CA ILE A 32 5.36 17.61 -7.80
C ILE A 32 5.23 16.46 -8.80
N GLY A 33 5.92 15.35 -8.51
CA GLY A 33 5.86 14.17 -9.34
C GLY A 33 5.34 12.97 -8.55
N THR A 34 4.52 12.14 -9.19
CA THR A 34 4.00 10.90 -8.62
C THR A 34 4.22 9.77 -9.61
N LEU A 35 4.78 8.67 -9.12
CA LEU A 35 4.92 7.42 -9.85
C LEU A 35 4.20 6.33 -9.07
N GLY A 36 3.25 5.66 -9.70
CA GLY A 36 2.54 4.53 -9.14
C GLY A 36 2.73 3.28 -9.98
N LEU A 37 3.07 2.19 -9.34
CA LEU A 37 3.18 0.87 -9.96
C LEU A 37 2.23 -0.06 -9.23
N SER A 38 1.42 -0.81 -9.98
CA SER A 38 0.43 -1.71 -9.42
C SER A 38 0.47 -3.05 -10.16
N PHE A 39 0.54 -4.13 -9.42
CA PHE A 39 0.61 -5.50 -9.93
C PHE A 39 -0.49 -6.32 -9.26
N ASN A 40 -1.45 -6.82 -10.03
CA ASN A 40 -2.63 -7.50 -9.51
C ASN A 40 -2.51 -9.02 -9.46
N ASN A 41 -1.48 -9.59 -10.07
CA ASN A 41 -1.25 -11.03 -10.09
C ASN A 41 0.17 -11.36 -9.64
N PHE A 42 0.61 -10.71 -8.57
CA PHE A 42 1.93 -10.93 -8.00
C PHE A 42 2.00 -12.28 -7.30
N SER A 43 3.19 -12.89 -7.27
CA SER A 43 3.45 -14.13 -6.56
C SER A 43 4.74 -14.03 -5.76
N ALA A 44 4.62 -13.99 -4.45
CA ALA A 44 5.78 -14.00 -3.56
C ALA A 44 6.52 -15.35 -3.59
N ARG A 45 5.80 -16.45 -3.83
CA ARG A 45 6.40 -17.78 -3.95
C ARG A 45 7.31 -17.93 -5.16
N ASN A 46 7.03 -17.19 -6.23
CA ASN A 46 7.73 -17.30 -7.49
C ASN A 46 8.92 -16.33 -7.63
N ILE A 47 9.33 -15.68 -6.53
CA ILE A 47 10.45 -14.74 -6.54
C ILE A 47 11.74 -15.37 -7.09
N PHE A 48 11.97 -16.65 -6.82
CA PHE A 48 13.15 -17.36 -7.28
C PHE A 48 12.96 -18.08 -8.62
N LYS A 49 11.78 -17.98 -9.23
CA LYS A 49 11.47 -18.60 -10.53
C LYS A 49 11.53 -17.56 -11.64
N LYS A 50 12.59 -17.63 -12.45
CA LYS A 50 12.80 -16.66 -13.54
C LYS A 50 11.69 -16.68 -14.58
N ASP A 51 11.09 -17.82 -14.84
CA ASP A 51 10.04 -17.99 -15.86
C ASP A 51 8.73 -17.29 -15.47
N ALA A 52 8.55 -16.97 -14.20
CA ALA A 52 7.36 -16.29 -13.70
C ALA A 52 7.43 -14.76 -13.77
N TYR A 53 8.58 -14.20 -14.12
CA TYR A 53 8.80 -12.75 -14.18
C TYR A 53 8.19 -12.13 -15.44
N LYS A 54 7.13 -11.30 -15.27
CA LYS A 54 6.43 -10.59 -16.35
C LYS A 54 5.86 -9.23 -15.88
N PRO A 55 6.59 -8.19 -15.60
CA PRO A 55 8.03 -8.06 -15.30
C PRO A 55 8.45 -8.48 -13.89
N LEU A 56 7.49 -8.72 -13.00
CA LEU A 56 7.70 -9.21 -11.63
C LEU A 56 7.19 -10.66 -11.53
N PRO A 57 7.56 -11.38 -10.45
CA PRO A 57 7.00 -12.72 -10.25
C PRO A 57 5.49 -12.68 -10.17
N MET A 58 4.83 -13.49 -10.97
CA MET A 58 3.36 -13.48 -11.11
C MET A 58 2.82 -14.90 -10.99
N GLY A 59 1.52 -15.03 -10.76
CA GLY A 59 0.80 -16.30 -10.81
C GLY A 59 -0.11 -16.59 -9.62
N ASP A 60 0.03 -15.92 -8.48
CA ASP A 60 -0.75 -16.24 -7.28
C ASP A 60 -1.89 -15.26 -6.98
N GLY A 61 -2.14 -14.29 -7.85
CA GLY A 61 -3.24 -13.35 -7.68
C GLY A 61 -3.05 -12.37 -6.52
N GLN A 62 -1.86 -12.24 -5.98
CA GLN A 62 -1.52 -11.28 -4.96
C GLN A 62 -1.45 -9.87 -5.57
N LYS A 63 -1.82 -8.88 -4.79
CA LYS A 63 -1.73 -7.47 -5.19
C LYS A 63 -0.53 -6.83 -4.53
N MET A 64 0.30 -6.21 -5.34
CA MET A 64 1.43 -5.40 -4.87
C MET A 64 1.38 -4.05 -5.53
N SER A 65 1.53 -3.00 -4.75
CA SER A 65 1.59 -1.64 -5.28
C SER A 65 2.73 -0.88 -4.65
N LEU A 66 3.40 -0.08 -5.47
CA LEU A 66 4.45 0.83 -5.05
C LEU A 66 4.07 2.22 -5.52
N ARG A 67 4.10 3.19 -4.62
CA ARG A 67 3.82 4.57 -4.93
C ARG A 67 4.97 5.45 -4.43
N LEU A 68 5.50 6.24 -5.33
CA LEU A 68 6.55 7.22 -5.04
C LEU A 68 5.99 8.60 -5.37
N GLN A 69 6.09 9.52 -4.44
CA GLN A 69 5.68 10.89 -4.63
C GLN A 69 6.77 11.81 -4.10
N GLY A 70 7.13 12.82 -4.87
CA GLY A 70 8.21 13.71 -4.49
C GLY A 70 8.00 15.11 -4.99
N SER A 71 8.46 16.07 -4.18
CA SER A 71 8.58 17.47 -4.54
C SER A 71 9.83 18.05 -3.89
N SER A 72 10.03 19.36 -4.03
CA SER A 72 11.19 20.02 -3.43
C SER A 72 11.16 20.02 -1.91
N TYR A 73 9.99 19.87 -1.29
CA TYR A 73 9.84 19.96 0.16
C TYR A 73 9.27 18.69 0.83
N PHE A 74 8.83 17.70 0.08
CA PHE A 74 8.41 16.43 0.65
C PHE A 74 8.73 15.26 -0.27
N GLN A 75 8.87 14.08 0.34
CA GLN A 75 9.04 12.81 -0.34
C GLN A 75 8.24 11.76 0.40
N THR A 76 7.46 10.96 -0.33
CA THR A 76 6.66 9.90 0.23
C THR A 76 6.86 8.62 -0.58
N TYR A 77 7.13 7.53 0.12
CA TYR A 77 7.29 6.20 -0.44
C TYR A 77 6.28 5.29 0.22
N SER A 78 5.51 4.54 -0.54
CA SER A 78 4.59 3.56 0.02
C SER A 78 4.64 2.27 -0.78
N LEU A 79 4.67 1.15 -0.06
CA LEU A 79 4.64 -0.19 -0.61
C LEU A 79 3.50 -0.93 0.08
N SER A 80 2.60 -1.52 -0.69
CA SER A 80 1.50 -2.31 -0.16
C SER A 80 1.45 -3.69 -0.83
N PHE A 81 1.08 -4.67 -0.05
CA PHE A 81 0.97 -6.07 -0.47
C PHE A 81 -0.32 -6.64 0.09
N SER A 82 -1.04 -7.41 -0.71
CA SER A 82 -2.30 -8.02 -0.31
C SER A 82 -2.39 -9.44 -0.86
N GLU A 83 -2.69 -10.38 0.00
CA GLU A 83 -2.95 -11.79 -0.33
C GLU A 83 -4.39 -12.12 0.05
N PRO A 84 -5.31 -12.32 -0.93
CA PRO A 84 -6.72 -12.62 -0.63
C PRO A 84 -6.96 -14.02 -0.06
N TRP A 85 -6.05 -14.96 -0.30
CA TRP A 85 -6.16 -16.35 0.13
C TRP A 85 -4.90 -16.79 0.86
N PHE A 86 -4.71 -16.26 2.07
CA PHE A 86 -3.54 -16.58 2.87
C PHE A 86 -3.49 -18.08 3.18
N GLY A 87 -2.37 -18.71 2.84
CA GLY A 87 -2.21 -20.15 2.97
C GLY A 87 -2.81 -20.96 1.82
N GLY A 88 -3.46 -20.31 0.83
CA GLY A 88 -3.93 -20.93 -0.41
C GLY A 88 -5.26 -21.70 -0.32
N LYS A 89 -5.83 -21.91 0.86
CA LYS A 89 -7.02 -22.76 1.05
C LYS A 89 -8.10 -22.16 1.94
N LYS A 90 -7.84 -21.07 2.65
CA LYS A 90 -8.77 -20.48 3.61
C LYS A 90 -9.18 -19.08 3.19
N PRO A 91 -10.43 -18.65 3.47
CA PRO A 91 -10.88 -17.29 3.18
C PRO A 91 -10.29 -16.29 4.21
N VAL A 92 -8.98 -16.30 4.34
CA VAL A 92 -8.23 -15.36 5.18
C VAL A 92 -7.45 -14.46 4.26
N SER A 93 -7.73 -13.17 4.29
CA SER A 93 -6.96 -12.18 3.57
C SER A 93 -5.86 -11.60 4.43
N PHE A 94 -4.69 -11.45 3.88
CA PHE A 94 -3.52 -10.84 4.50
C PHE A 94 -3.17 -9.55 3.76
N SER A 95 -2.89 -8.49 4.49
CA SER A 95 -2.42 -7.24 3.90
C SER A 95 -1.27 -6.68 4.73
N ALA A 96 -0.29 -6.13 4.06
CA ALA A 96 0.83 -5.44 4.70
C ALA A 96 1.13 -4.16 3.92
N SER A 97 1.44 -3.10 4.62
CA SER A 97 1.85 -1.85 4.01
C SER A 97 3.00 -1.23 4.77
N LEU A 98 3.94 -0.68 4.03
CA LEU A 98 5.07 0.06 4.55
C LEU A 98 5.09 1.42 3.87
N SER A 99 5.16 2.48 4.66
CA SER A 99 5.26 3.84 4.11
C SER A 99 6.33 4.62 4.87
N HIS A 100 7.01 5.46 4.14
CA HIS A 100 7.98 6.40 4.68
C HIS A 100 7.75 7.76 4.05
N SER A 101 7.60 8.77 4.89
CA SER A 101 7.37 10.14 4.47
C SER A 101 8.41 11.04 5.11
N LYS A 102 9.03 11.88 4.30
CA LYS A 102 9.94 12.91 4.76
C LYS A 102 9.43 14.26 4.27
N GLN A 103 9.28 15.22 5.16
CA GLN A 103 8.79 16.54 4.84
C GLN A 103 9.70 17.59 5.46
N PHE A 104 10.11 18.56 4.63
CA PHE A 104 10.82 19.75 5.09
C PHE A 104 9.83 20.89 5.32
N LEU A 105 10.21 21.82 6.17
CA LEU A 105 9.43 23.04 6.36
C LEU A 105 9.63 23.96 5.17
N TYR A 106 8.51 24.35 4.55
CA TYR A 106 8.50 25.31 3.45
C TYR A 106 8.26 26.72 3.98
N ASN A 107 9.15 27.63 3.64
CA ASN A 107 9.01 29.04 4.02
C ASN A 107 8.33 29.80 2.89
N TYR A 108 7.07 30.19 3.11
CA TYR A 108 6.28 30.91 2.10
C TYR A 108 6.77 32.33 1.85
N SER A 109 7.47 32.94 2.82
CA SER A 109 8.01 34.30 2.68
C SER A 109 9.21 34.36 1.76
N THR A 110 10.11 33.40 1.88
CA THR A 110 11.30 33.31 1.04
C THR A 110 11.13 32.42 -0.18
N ARG A 111 10.00 31.69 -0.26
CA ARG A 111 9.71 30.69 -1.27
C ARG A 111 10.80 29.62 -1.36
N ASP A 112 11.40 29.29 -0.26
CA ASP A 112 12.50 28.34 -0.17
C ASP A 112 12.19 27.24 0.85
N VAL A 113 12.93 26.16 0.76
CA VAL A 113 12.78 24.98 1.62
C VAL A 113 13.82 25.06 2.73
N THR A 114 13.35 25.02 3.98
CA THR A 114 14.21 24.99 5.14
C THR A 114 14.57 23.56 5.48
N ARG A 115 15.73 23.11 5.04
CA ARG A 115 16.17 21.70 5.20
C ARG A 115 16.60 21.36 6.63
N ASN A 116 16.83 22.35 7.46
CA ASN A 116 17.16 22.15 8.88
C ASN A 116 15.94 21.80 9.73
N GLN A 117 14.74 21.97 9.19
CA GLN A 117 13.48 21.67 9.86
C GLN A 117 12.73 20.63 9.04
N SER A 118 12.66 19.44 9.57
CA SER A 118 12.05 18.30 8.87
C SER A 118 11.40 17.34 9.83
N PHE A 119 10.45 16.54 9.33
CA PHE A 119 9.99 15.37 10.05
C PHE A 119 9.98 14.15 9.12
N ASN A 120 10.24 13.01 9.72
CA ASN A 120 10.16 11.73 9.07
C ASN A 120 9.10 10.88 9.77
N ILE A 121 8.24 10.23 9.00
CA ILE A 121 7.26 9.28 9.51
C ILE A 121 7.45 7.98 8.76
N THR A 122 7.74 6.91 9.50
CA THR A 122 7.78 5.55 8.96
C THR A 122 6.63 4.77 9.57
N SER A 123 5.80 4.17 8.72
CA SER A 123 4.63 3.42 9.14
C SER A 123 4.70 2.01 8.58
N LEU A 124 4.45 1.03 9.42
CA LEU A 124 4.28 -0.35 9.03
C LEU A 124 2.95 -0.83 9.57
N SER A 125 2.11 -1.39 8.71
CA SER A 125 0.85 -1.98 9.12
C SER A 125 0.68 -3.36 8.51
N VAL A 126 0.16 -4.28 9.31
CA VAL A 126 -0.13 -5.67 8.91
C VAL A 126 -1.54 -5.98 9.36
N GLY A 127 -2.35 -6.51 8.46
CA GLY A 127 -3.74 -6.83 8.74
C GLY A 127 -4.11 -8.22 8.26
N LEU A 128 -5.02 -8.84 9.00
CA LEU A 128 -5.64 -10.10 8.65
C LEU A 128 -7.16 -9.94 8.75
N ALA A 129 -7.88 -10.50 7.77
CA ALA A 129 -9.33 -10.56 7.80
C ALA A 129 -9.77 -12.00 7.53
N LYS A 130 -10.62 -12.52 8.39
CA LYS A 130 -11.12 -13.89 8.31
C LYS A 130 -12.63 -13.89 8.36
N ARG A 131 -13.26 -14.64 7.46
CA ARG A 131 -14.68 -14.94 7.53
C ARG A 131 -14.94 -15.96 8.63
N LEU A 132 -15.85 -15.62 9.54
CA LEU A 132 -16.26 -16.51 10.62
C LEU A 132 -17.45 -17.37 10.17
N THR A 133 -17.52 -18.60 10.69
CA THR A 133 -18.66 -19.50 10.48
C THR A 133 -19.64 -19.51 11.65
N VAL A 134 -19.27 -18.89 12.76
CA VAL A 134 -20.06 -18.81 13.98
C VAL A 134 -20.21 -17.33 14.35
N PRO A 135 -21.43 -16.83 14.61
CA PRO A 135 -22.71 -17.53 14.62
C PRO A 135 -23.32 -17.82 13.25
N ASP A 136 -22.87 -17.13 12.17
CA ASP A 136 -23.27 -17.40 10.80
C ASP A 136 -22.14 -17.03 9.82
N ASP A 137 -22.32 -17.33 8.53
CA ASP A 137 -21.29 -17.14 7.49
C ASP A 137 -21.15 -15.68 7.03
N TYR A 138 -21.87 -14.73 7.64
CA TYR A 138 -21.86 -13.33 7.25
C TYR A 138 -20.92 -12.46 8.09
N PHE A 139 -20.32 -13.00 9.14
CA PHE A 139 -19.39 -12.27 9.98
C PHE A 139 -17.97 -12.32 9.43
N VAL A 140 -17.31 -11.17 9.47
CA VAL A 140 -15.89 -11.04 9.11
C VAL A 140 -15.17 -10.42 10.30
N LEU A 141 -14.16 -11.13 10.79
CA LEU A 141 -13.26 -10.63 11.83
C LEU A 141 -12.00 -10.07 11.17
N SER A 142 -11.70 -8.82 11.46
CA SER A 142 -10.48 -8.15 10.99
C SER A 142 -9.59 -7.80 12.17
N GLN A 143 -8.29 -8.02 12.01
CA GLN A 143 -7.28 -7.66 12.99
C GLN A 143 -6.15 -6.94 12.28
N ALA A 144 -5.67 -5.86 12.85
CA ALA A 144 -4.58 -5.08 12.28
C ALA A 144 -3.65 -4.61 13.38
N VAL A 145 -2.35 -4.67 13.09
CA VAL A 145 -1.29 -4.09 13.93
C VAL A 145 -0.59 -3.03 13.11
N SER A 146 -0.48 -1.84 13.66
CA SER A 146 0.25 -0.75 13.01
C SER A 146 1.33 -0.22 13.95
N PHE A 147 2.48 0.05 13.37
CA PHE A 147 3.62 0.66 14.05
C PHE A 147 3.98 1.94 13.30
N GLN A 148 4.14 3.03 14.04
CA GLN A 148 4.53 4.33 13.48
C GLN A 148 5.74 4.86 14.24
N TYR A 149 6.71 5.32 13.51
CA TYR A 149 7.91 5.95 14.02
C TYR A 149 7.97 7.38 13.49
N TYR A 150 7.99 8.32 14.41
CA TYR A 150 8.08 9.77 14.13
C TYR A 150 9.45 10.25 14.53
N ASP A 151 10.11 10.95 13.64
CA ASP A 151 11.38 11.60 13.90
C ASP A 151 11.28 13.06 13.43
N LEU A 152 11.37 13.97 14.39
CA LEU A 152 11.26 15.40 14.15
C LEU A 152 12.58 16.08 14.41
N ASN A 153 12.99 16.92 13.47
CA ASN A 153 14.19 17.73 13.58
C ASN A 153 13.81 19.21 13.47
N ASN A 154 13.72 19.89 14.63
CA ASN A 154 13.33 21.30 14.74
C ASN A 154 12.01 21.64 14.01
N TYR A 155 11.09 20.67 13.92
CA TYR A 155 9.81 20.85 13.25
C TYR A 155 8.74 21.27 14.26
N ASN A 156 8.56 22.58 14.43
CA ASN A 156 7.70 23.16 15.47
C ASN A 156 6.54 23.93 14.83
N THR A 157 5.57 23.20 14.30
CA THR A 157 4.41 23.78 13.61
C THR A 157 3.12 23.66 14.42
N GLY A 158 3.17 23.10 15.64
CA GLY A 158 1.99 22.83 16.45
C GLY A 158 1.20 21.58 16.09
N LEU A 159 1.61 20.86 15.06
CA LEU A 159 0.98 19.58 14.68
C LEU A 159 1.31 18.45 15.65
N PHE A 160 2.43 18.55 16.33
CA PHE A 160 2.91 17.55 17.28
C PHE A 160 3.12 18.19 18.65
N THR A 161 3.04 17.39 19.70
CA THR A 161 3.28 17.83 21.07
C THR A 161 4.77 18.10 21.37
N PHE A 162 5.65 17.70 20.46
CA PHE A 162 7.07 17.91 20.54
C PHE A 162 7.61 18.41 19.20
N GLY A 163 8.64 19.21 19.20
CA GLY A 163 9.24 19.78 17.99
C GLY A 163 10.57 19.14 17.59
N ASN A 164 11.15 18.34 18.49
CA ASN A 164 12.44 17.72 18.28
C ASN A 164 12.49 16.37 19.00
N GLY A 165 13.09 15.36 18.37
CA GLY A 165 13.20 14.03 18.93
C GLY A 165 12.40 12.99 18.15
N ALA A 166 12.25 11.82 18.75
CA ALA A 166 11.61 10.67 18.14
C ALA A 166 10.44 10.17 19.01
N SER A 167 9.40 9.69 18.38
CA SER A 167 8.27 9.06 19.03
C SER A 167 7.86 7.79 18.31
N ARG A 168 7.34 6.83 19.05
CA ARG A 168 6.87 5.54 18.52
C ARG A 168 5.45 5.32 18.96
N ASN A 169 4.65 4.78 18.05
CA ASN A 169 3.26 4.43 18.32
C ASN A 169 2.99 3.02 17.82
N LEU A 170 2.40 2.20 18.67
CA LEU A 170 1.94 0.86 18.32
C LEU A 170 0.44 0.79 18.57
N ALA A 171 -0.32 0.42 17.54
CA ALA A 171 -1.76 0.30 17.61
C ALA A 171 -2.21 -1.09 17.18
N TYR A 172 -3.17 -1.63 17.91
CA TYR A 172 -3.83 -2.88 17.58
C TYR A 172 -5.31 -2.59 17.39
N THR A 173 -5.85 -2.98 16.24
CA THR A 173 -7.24 -2.72 15.88
C THR A 173 -7.94 -4.03 15.60
N VAL A 174 -9.10 -4.22 16.19
CA VAL A 174 -9.98 -5.37 15.95
C VAL A 174 -11.31 -4.85 15.45
N GLY A 175 -11.76 -5.40 14.32
CA GLY A 175 -13.06 -5.06 13.74
C GLY A 175 -13.90 -6.32 13.53
N LEU A 176 -15.18 -6.20 13.81
CA LEU A 176 -16.16 -7.24 13.49
C LEU A 176 -17.24 -6.61 12.66
N SER A 177 -17.45 -7.15 11.47
CA SER A 177 -18.50 -6.69 10.56
C SER A 177 -19.40 -7.83 10.15
N ARG A 178 -20.65 -7.51 9.88
CA ARG A 178 -21.65 -8.43 9.33
C ARG A 178 -22.20 -7.86 8.04
N ASN A 179 -22.13 -8.64 6.99
CA ASN A 179 -22.67 -8.30 5.67
C ASN A 179 -24.10 -8.83 5.50
#